data_dfffb067ebdeed8edfc4320420955363
#
_entry.id   dfffb067ebdeed8edfc4320420955363
#
_cell.length_a   1.000
_cell.length_b   1.000
_cell.length_c   1.000
_cell.angle_alpha   90.00
_cell.angle_beta   90.00
_cell.angle_gamma   90.00
#
_symmetry.space_group_name_H-M   'P 1'
#
loop_
_entity.id
_entity.type
_entity.pdbx_description
1 polymer ?
#
loop_
_entity_poly.entity_id
_entity_poly.type
_entity_poly.pdbx_seq_one_letter_code
_entity_poly.pdbx_strand_id
1 'polypeptide(L)'
;NYKGDFYLFSTNQWGYWWSSDMNNWNFVSKKFLRPWNGGVYDELCAPAVGIIGDTMIVFGSTYTSKFTIWMSTNPKANDWKPLVDLFDIGGWDPAFFTDDDGRLYMYNGSSNRFPLYGIELNRKTFQPIGTRKEMYLLEQERYGWQRFGENMDNTFLDPFIEGAHMTKHNGKYYLQYGAPGTEFSGYADGVVVGDSPLGPFTPQSDPLSFKPGGFSRGAGHGS
;
A
#
# COMPACT_ATOMS: atom_id res chain seq x y z
N ASN A 1 2.42 -14.57 -1.84
CA ASN A 1 2.69 -15.87 -2.50
C ASN A 1 1.93 -15.94 -3.82
N TYR A 2 2.62 -16.39 -4.87
CA TYR A 2 2.04 -16.57 -6.20
C TYR A 2 2.61 -17.84 -6.84
N LYS A 3 1.72 -18.79 -7.18
CA LYS A 3 2.08 -20.10 -7.77
C LYS A 3 3.13 -20.87 -6.97
N GLY A 4 3.08 -20.78 -5.64
CA GLY A 4 3.98 -21.47 -4.73
C GLY A 4 5.30 -20.75 -4.43
N ASP A 5 5.57 -19.63 -5.07
CA ASP A 5 6.76 -18.81 -4.82
C ASP A 5 6.44 -17.51 -4.09
N PHE A 6 7.43 -16.98 -3.41
CA PHE A 6 7.39 -15.69 -2.73
C PHE A 6 8.01 -14.62 -3.64
N TYR A 7 7.41 -13.43 -3.62
CA TYR A 7 7.90 -12.29 -4.40
C TYR A 7 8.03 -11.08 -3.48
N LEU A 8 9.14 -10.36 -3.60
CA LEU A 8 9.43 -9.17 -2.85
C LEU A 8 9.65 -8.00 -3.79
N PHE A 9 8.80 -7.00 -3.66
CA PHE A 9 8.91 -5.72 -4.33
C PHE A 9 9.22 -4.67 -3.25
N SER A 10 10.13 -3.78 -3.52
CA SER A 10 10.49 -2.69 -2.62
C SER A 10 10.55 -1.39 -3.40
N THR A 11 10.49 -0.29 -2.70
CA THR A 11 10.76 1.03 -3.29
C THR A 11 12.11 1.02 -3.98
N ASN A 12 12.10 1.00 -5.29
CA ASN A 12 13.28 1.11 -6.16
C ASN A 12 12.86 1.16 -7.63
N GLN A 13 13.84 1.37 -8.52
CA GLN A 13 13.64 1.37 -9.95
C GLN A 13 14.38 0.24 -10.70
N TRP A 14 14.90 -0.76 -9.97
CA TRP A 14 15.84 -1.74 -10.53
C TRP A 14 15.23 -3.11 -10.80
N GLY A 15 14.23 -3.52 -9.99
CA GLY A 15 13.62 -4.82 -10.13
C GLY A 15 12.96 -5.34 -8.86
N TYR A 16 12.88 -6.65 -8.76
CA TYR A 16 12.25 -7.38 -7.67
C TYR A 16 12.96 -8.71 -7.45
N TRP A 17 12.59 -9.38 -6.38
CA TRP A 17 13.14 -10.69 -6.01
C TRP A 17 12.05 -11.75 -5.96
N TRP A 18 12.43 -12.98 -6.22
CA TRP A 18 11.59 -14.13 -5.94
C TRP A 18 12.38 -15.21 -5.21
N SER A 19 11.65 -16.05 -4.44
CA SER A 19 12.18 -17.18 -3.69
C SER A 19 11.16 -18.30 -3.63
N SER A 20 11.61 -19.54 -3.62
CA SER A 20 10.74 -20.70 -3.35
C SER A 20 10.73 -21.10 -1.88
N ASP A 21 11.64 -20.58 -1.05
CA ASP A 21 11.91 -21.02 0.33
C ASP A 21 12.05 -19.88 1.35
N MET A 22 11.93 -18.61 0.90
CA MET A 22 12.16 -17.39 1.68
C MET A 22 13.61 -17.21 2.20
N ASN A 23 14.52 -18.11 1.87
CA ASN A 23 15.93 -18.03 2.31
C ASN A 23 16.84 -17.65 1.13
N ASN A 24 16.60 -18.24 -0.02
CA ASN A 24 17.39 -18.00 -1.22
C ASN A 24 16.61 -17.14 -2.21
N TRP A 25 17.10 -15.92 -2.44
CA TRP A 25 16.41 -14.94 -3.26
C TRP A 25 17.11 -14.73 -4.60
N ASN A 26 16.34 -14.72 -5.67
CA ASN A 26 16.77 -14.49 -7.04
C ASN A 26 16.31 -13.11 -7.48
N PHE A 27 17.23 -12.28 -7.92
CA PHE A 27 16.90 -10.94 -8.43
C PHE A 27 16.49 -11.00 -9.90
N VAL A 28 15.42 -10.29 -10.22
CA VAL A 28 14.94 -10.06 -11.59
C VAL A 28 15.06 -8.58 -11.89
N SER A 29 15.92 -8.23 -12.83
CA SER A 29 16.08 -6.84 -13.28
C SER A 29 14.90 -6.44 -14.16
N LYS A 30 14.13 -5.47 -13.69
CA LYS A 30 12.97 -4.91 -14.39
C LYS A 30 12.78 -3.45 -14.03
N LYS A 31 12.83 -2.60 -15.04
CA LYS A 31 12.43 -1.20 -14.89
C LYS A 31 10.93 -1.09 -15.16
N PHE A 32 10.16 -0.85 -14.11
CA PHE A 32 8.71 -0.63 -14.22
C PHE A 32 8.37 0.79 -14.67
N LEU A 33 9.23 1.75 -14.37
CA LEU A 33 9.01 3.13 -14.78
C LEU A 33 9.17 3.31 -16.29
N ARG A 34 8.24 4.05 -16.87
CA ARG A 34 8.31 4.49 -18.26
C ARG A 34 9.02 5.84 -18.33
N PRO A 35 9.54 6.26 -19.51
CA PRO A 35 10.22 7.55 -19.66
C PRO A 35 9.36 8.76 -19.24
N TRP A 36 8.04 8.66 -19.28
CA TRP A 36 7.13 9.74 -18.90
C TRP A 36 6.75 9.75 -17.41
N ASN A 37 7.19 8.76 -16.62
CA ASN A 37 6.94 8.70 -15.19
C ASN A 37 7.93 9.55 -14.36
N GLY A 38 8.45 10.60 -14.90
CA GLY A 38 9.45 11.41 -14.25
C GLY A 38 10.81 11.22 -14.89
N GLY A 39 11.77 11.96 -14.42
CA GLY A 39 13.13 11.94 -14.93
C GLY A 39 14.01 10.90 -14.26
N VAL A 40 15.30 11.16 -14.30
CA VAL A 40 16.37 10.32 -13.73
C VAL A 40 16.24 10.09 -12.22
N TYR A 41 15.46 10.94 -11.54
CA TYR A 41 15.29 10.92 -10.07
C TYR A 41 13.98 10.30 -9.61
N ASP A 42 13.14 9.83 -10.54
CA ASP A 42 11.89 9.16 -10.16
C ASP A 42 12.14 7.69 -9.82
N GLU A 43 11.35 7.16 -8.92
CA GLU A 43 11.39 5.77 -8.52
C GLU A 43 9.98 5.21 -8.33
N LEU A 44 9.85 3.91 -8.36
CA LEU A 44 8.61 3.24 -8.00
C LEU A 44 8.56 3.15 -6.48
N CYS A 45 7.79 4.04 -5.86
CA CYS A 45 7.63 4.09 -4.41
C CYS A 45 6.43 3.23 -3.99
N ALA A 46 6.55 2.58 -2.83
CA ALA A 46 5.49 1.75 -2.26
C ALA A 46 4.82 0.86 -3.32
N PRO A 47 5.55 -0.06 -3.96
CA PRO A 47 4.98 -0.93 -4.97
C PRO A 47 3.90 -1.82 -4.38
N ALA A 48 2.73 -1.85 -5.03
CA ALA A 48 1.61 -2.68 -4.67
C ALA A 48 1.51 -3.90 -5.60
N VAL A 49 1.20 -5.03 -5.01
CA VAL A 49 1.02 -6.29 -5.73
C VAL A 49 -0.39 -6.80 -5.53
N GLY A 50 -1.06 -7.12 -6.61
CA GLY A 50 -2.37 -7.78 -6.58
C GLY A 50 -2.36 -9.06 -7.40
N ILE A 51 -3.24 -9.99 -7.04
CA ILE A 51 -3.47 -11.21 -7.81
C ILE A 51 -4.92 -11.20 -8.30
N ILE A 52 -5.10 -11.28 -9.61
CA ILE A 52 -6.41 -11.36 -10.26
C ILE A 52 -6.45 -12.63 -11.11
N GLY A 53 -7.13 -13.65 -10.64
CA GLY A 53 -7.11 -14.97 -11.26
C GLY A 53 -5.68 -15.54 -11.30
N ASP A 54 -5.16 -15.82 -12.48
CA ASP A 54 -3.81 -16.36 -12.72
C ASP A 54 -2.79 -15.25 -13.08
N THR A 55 -3.09 -14.02 -12.78
CA THR A 55 -2.27 -12.86 -13.18
C THR A 55 -1.82 -12.08 -11.96
N MET A 56 -0.51 -11.88 -11.86
CA MET A 56 0.07 -10.91 -10.91
C MET A 56 0.05 -9.53 -11.55
N ILE A 57 -0.37 -8.53 -10.80
CA ILE A 57 -0.32 -7.12 -11.20
C ILE A 57 0.57 -6.35 -10.24
N VAL A 58 1.32 -5.39 -10.79
CA VAL A 58 2.20 -4.50 -10.02
C VAL A 58 1.98 -3.07 -10.46
N PHE A 59 1.90 -2.19 -9.50
CA PHE A 59 1.95 -0.74 -9.68
C PHE A 59 2.45 -0.10 -8.40
N GLY A 60 2.53 1.22 -8.35
CA GLY A 60 2.96 1.93 -7.14
C GLY A 60 2.86 3.43 -7.34
N SER A 61 3.41 4.16 -6.41
CA SER A 61 3.49 5.62 -6.47
C SER A 61 4.73 6.05 -7.24
N THR A 62 4.61 7.17 -7.92
CA THR A 62 5.74 7.91 -8.49
C THR A 62 5.55 9.39 -8.17
N TYR A 63 6.56 10.21 -8.35
CA TYR A 63 6.43 11.67 -8.20
C TYR A 63 5.58 12.30 -9.31
N THR A 64 5.22 11.54 -10.33
CA THR A 64 4.22 11.90 -11.33
C THR A 64 2.86 11.31 -10.97
N SER A 65 1.77 11.91 -11.44
CA SER A 65 0.40 11.45 -11.16
C SER A 65 -0.01 10.21 -11.97
N LYS A 66 0.76 9.82 -12.97
CA LYS A 66 0.40 8.75 -13.91
C LYS A 66 1.46 7.67 -13.93
N PHE A 67 1.04 6.44 -13.83
CA PHE A 67 1.92 5.27 -13.88
C PHE A 67 1.25 4.11 -14.62
N THR A 68 2.03 3.12 -14.95
CA THR A 68 1.58 1.91 -15.64
C THR A 68 1.22 0.84 -14.64
N ILE A 69 0.04 0.22 -14.77
CA ILE A 69 -0.21 -1.06 -14.11
C ILE A 69 0.39 -2.15 -14.99
N TRP A 70 1.31 -2.90 -14.43
CA TRP A 70 1.96 -4.02 -15.10
C TRP A 70 1.30 -5.35 -14.75
N MET A 71 1.27 -6.28 -15.69
CA MET A 71 0.78 -7.64 -15.50
C MET A 71 1.79 -8.68 -15.93
N SER A 72 1.79 -9.81 -15.23
CA SER A 72 2.58 -10.99 -15.57
C SER A 72 1.85 -12.27 -15.18
N THR A 73 1.95 -13.31 -16.00
CA THR A 73 1.55 -14.68 -15.65
C THR A 73 2.74 -15.56 -15.30
N ASN A 74 3.96 -15.08 -15.57
CA ASN A 74 5.22 -15.72 -15.23
C ASN A 74 6.29 -14.70 -14.82
N PRO A 75 6.17 -14.10 -13.62
CA PRO A 75 7.12 -13.07 -13.17
C PRO A 75 8.58 -13.56 -13.15
N LYS A 76 8.84 -14.85 -12.88
CA LYS A 76 10.21 -15.40 -12.95
C LYS A 76 10.87 -15.21 -14.32
N ALA A 77 10.09 -15.28 -15.39
CA ALA A 77 10.58 -15.08 -16.75
C ALA A 77 10.61 -13.60 -17.18
N ASN A 78 10.26 -12.68 -16.29
CA ASN A 78 10.23 -11.24 -16.59
C ASN A 78 9.31 -10.89 -17.78
N ASP A 79 8.17 -11.55 -17.90
CA ASP A 79 7.23 -11.43 -19.04
C ASP A 79 6.22 -10.29 -18.90
N TRP A 80 6.56 -9.27 -18.11
CA TRP A 80 5.70 -8.14 -17.80
C TRP A 80 5.22 -7.37 -19.03
N LYS A 81 3.91 -7.11 -19.04
CA LYS A 81 3.24 -6.32 -20.07
C LYS A 81 2.42 -5.20 -19.41
N PRO A 82 2.26 -4.05 -20.06
CA PRO A 82 1.31 -3.04 -19.60
C PRO A 82 -0.11 -3.61 -19.64
N LEU A 83 -0.83 -3.49 -18.53
CA LEU A 83 -2.26 -3.78 -18.44
C LEU A 83 -3.07 -2.49 -18.62
N VAL A 84 -2.66 -1.44 -17.93
CA VAL A 84 -3.17 -0.08 -18.08
C VAL A 84 -1.95 0.83 -18.22
N ASP A 85 -1.80 1.46 -19.38
CA ASP A 85 -0.57 2.17 -19.72
C ASP A 85 -0.41 3.50 -18.96
N LEU A 86 -1.50 4.23 -18.82
CA LEU A 86 -1.54 5.48 -18.02
C LEU A 86 -2.70 5.40 -17.03
N PHE A 87 -2.42 4.92 -15.84
CA PHE A 87 -3.37 4.86 -14.76
C PHE A 87 -3.35 6.19 -13.98
N ASP A 88 -4.48 6.86 -13.93
CA ASP A 88 -4.60 8.23 -13.43
C ASP A 88 -5.48 8.35 -12.18
N ILE A 89 -5.65 7.28 -11.44
CA ILE A 89 -6.30 7.35 -10.12
C ILE A 89 -5.21 7.68 -9.12
N GLY A 90 -5.01 8.97 -8.90
CA GLY A 90 -3.92 9.48 -8.09
C GLY A 90 -4.00 9.09 -6.63
N GLY A 91 -2.86 9.11 -5.98
CA GLY A 91 -2.66 8.87 -4.56
C GLY A 91 -1.41 8.05 -4.32
N TRP A 92 -0.73 8.36 -3.22
CA TRP A 92 0.44 7.63 -2.76
C TRP A 92 0.01 6.32 -2.08
N ASP A 93 0.95 5.38 -2.00
CA ASP A 93 0.83 4.12 -1.29
C ASP A 93 -0.43 3.32 -1.67
N PRO A 94 -0.60 3.02 -2.95
CA PRO A 94 -1.78 2.29 -3.38
C PRO A 94 -1.70 0.82 -2.97
N ALA A 95 -2.85 0.22 -2.67
CA ALA A 95 -2.98 -1.23 -2.50
C ALA A 95 -4.25 -1.73 -3.17
N PHE A 96 -4.18 -2.95 -3.72
CA PHE A 96 -5.36 -3.64 -4.26
C PHE A 96 -5.90 -4.65 -3.25
N PHE A 97 -7.20 -4.79 -3.26
CA PHE A 97 -7.90 -5.85 -2.54
C PHE A 97 -8.99 -6.45 -3.43
N THR A 98 -8.96 -7.76 -3.59
CA THR A 98 -10.04 -8.50 -4.25
C THR A 98 -10.88 -9.18 -3.17
N ASP A 99 -12.15 -8.83 -3.09
CA ASP A 99 -13.08 -9.43 -2.14
C ASP A 99 -13.55 -10.83 -2.60
N ASP A 100 -14.15 -11.61 -1.68
CA ASP A 100 -14.64 -12.97 -1.94
C ASP A 100 -15.69 -13.04 -3.05
N ASP A 101 -16.47 -11.96 -3.23
CA ASP A 101 -17.44 -11.83 -4.32
C ASP A 101 -16.80 -11.45 -5.67
N GLY A 102 -15.49 -11.28 -5.66
CA GLY A 102 -14.70 -10.95 -6.82
C GLY A 102 -14.63 -9.48 -7.18
N ARG A 103 -15.21 -8.57 -6.42
CA ARG A 103 -15.03 -7.14 -6.61
C ARG A 103 -13.61 -6.71 -6.28
N LEU A 104 -13.10 -5.77 -7.05
CA LEU A 104 -11.76 -5.22 -6.90
C LEU A 104 -11.84 -3.82 -6.27
N TYR A 105 -11.04 -3.61 -5.24
CA TYR A 105 -10.92 -2.32 -4.57
C TYR A 105 -9.48 -1.83 -4.63
N MET A 106 -9.32 -0.52 -4.63
CA MET A 106 -8.03 0.14 -4.44
C MET A 106 -8.13 1.09 -3.24
N TYR A 107 -7.10 1.03 -2.40
CA TYR A 107 -6.90 1.96 -1.28
C TYR A 107 -5.64 2.75 -1.53
N ASN A 108 -5.61 4.01 -1.12
CA ASN A 108 -4.44 4.86 -1.23
C ASN A 108 -4.48 6.04 -0.27
N GLY A 109 -3.36 6.69 -0.10
CA GLY A 109 -3.18 7.92 0.64
C GLY A 109 -1.84 7.93 1.37
N SER A 110 -1.18 9.08 1.31
CA SER A 110 -0.07 9.45 2.17
C SER A 110 -0.17 10.96 2.36
N SER A 111 -0.60 11.40 3.54
CA SER A 111 -0.87 12.80 3.79
C SER A 111 -0.93 13.11 5.28
N ASN A 112 -0.57 14.34 5.63
CA ASN A 112 -0.80 14.93 6.94
C ASN A 112 -2.08 15.78 7.02
N ARG A 113 -2.89 15.82 5.94
CA ARG A 113 -4.12 16.64 5.87
C ARG A 113 -5.32 15.89 5.32
N PHE A 114 -5.08 14.88 4.50
CA PHE A 114 -6.14 14.16 3.81
C PHE A 114 -6.23 12.73 4.33
N PRO A 115 -7.43 12.16 4.40
CA PRO A 115 -7.63 10.79 4.85
C PRO A 115 -7.07 9.76 3.84
N LEU A 116 -6.98 8.53 4.29
CA LEU A 116 -6.91 7.40 3.37
C LEU A 116 -8.22 7.29 2.58
N TYR A 117 -8.09 6.86 1.36
CA TYR A 117 -9.22 6.71 0.44
C TYR A 117 -9.37 5.28 -0.04
N GLY A 118 -10.61 4.93 -0.39
CA GLY A 118 -10.92 3.67 -1.04
C GLY A 118 -11.90 3.86 -2.18
N ILE A 119 -11.78 3.02 -3.21
CA ILE A 119 -12.66 3.04 -4.37
C ILE A 119 -12.80 1.64 -4.95
N GLU A 120 -13.99 1.30 -5.44
CA GLU A 120 -14.20 0.09 -6.23
C GLU A 120 -13.74 0.32 -7.67
N LEU A 121 -13.08 -0.68 -8.26
CA LEU A 121 -12.61 -0.66 -9.63
C LEU A 121 -13.28 -1.75 -10.46
N ASN A 122 -13.52 -1.45 -11.73
CA ASN A 122 -13.87 -2.48 -12.70
C ASN A 122 -12.67 -3.40 -12.93
N ARG A 123 -12.83 -4.68 -12.65
CA ARG A 123 -11.74 -5.68 -12.74
C ARG A 123 -11.10 -5.84 -14.12
N LYS A 124 -11.80 -5.44 -15.18
CA LYS A 124 -11.30 -5.58 -16.56
C LYS A 124 -10.66 -4.29 -17.06
N THR A 125 -11.24 -3.16 -16.73
CA THR A 125 -10.81 -1.86 -17.27
C THR A 125 -10.03 -1.03 -16.25
N PHE A 126 -10.06 -1.40 -14.97
CA PHE A 126 -9.51 -0.66 -13.84
C PHE A 126 -10.11 0.74 -13.67
N GLN A 127 -11.21 1.02 -14.36
CA GLN A 127 -11.91 2.29 -14.20
C GLN A 127 -12.68 2.30 -12.86
N PRO A 128 -12.79 3.47 -12.22
CA PRO A 128 -13.56 3.65 -10.99
C PRO A 128 -15.02 3.27 -11.17
N ILE A 129 -15.58 2.63 -10.15
CA ILE A 129 -17.02 2.38 -10.00
C ILE A 129 -17.51 3.22 -8.82
N GLY A 130 -18.34 4.22 -9.12
CA GLY A 130 -18.83 5.15 -8.12
C GLY A 130 -17.82 6.22 -7.71
N THR A 131 -17.96 6.74 -6.50
CA THR A 131 -17.12 7.81 -5.96
C THR A 131 -16.15 7.30 -4.91
N ARG A 132 -14.96 7.89 -4.89
CA ARG A 132 -13.95 7.66 -3.86
C ARG A 132 -14.52 7.94 -2.48
N LYS A 133 -14.26 7.06 -1.52
CA LYS A 133 -14.69 7.17 -0.12
C LYS A 133 -13.51 7.53 0.77
N GLU A 134 -13.76 8.34 1.77
CA GLU A 134 -12.83 8.57 2.87
C GLU A 134 -12.90 7.39 3.82
N MET A 135 -11.75 6.79 4.10
CA MET A 135 -11.65 5.59 4.94
C MET A 135 -11.33 5.93 6.39
N TYR A 136 -10.24 6.66 6.59
CA TYR A 136 -9.79 7.04 7.92
C TYR A 136 -8.83 8.23 7.86
N LEU A 137 -8.91 9.10 8.86
CA LEU A 137 -7.96 10.16 9.17
C LEU A 137 -7.52 10.00 10.63
N LEU A 138 -6.28 10.37 10.94
CA LEU A 138 -5.74 10.24 12.29
C LEU A 138 -6.52 11.07 13.32
N GLU A 139 -6.65 10.50 14.50
CA GLU A 139 -7.30 11.12 15.68
C GLU A 139 -6.26 11.30 16.79
N GLN A 140 -5.20 12.06 16.53
CA GLN A 140 -4.04 12.22 17.42
C GLN A 140 -4.37 12.74 18.82
N GLU A 141 -5.50 13.43 18.98
CA GLU A 141 -5.97 13.87 20.29
C GLU A 141 -6.54 12.72 21.12
N ARG A 142 -7.10 11.73 20.46
CA ARG A 142 -7.68 10.53 21.07
C ARG A 142 -6.65 9.43 21.23
N TYR A 143 -5.78 9.26 20.25
CA TYR A 143 -4.77 8.20 20.19
C TYR A 143 -3.38 8.82 20.16
N GLY A 144 -2.77 8.98 21.33
CA GLY A 144 -1.49 9.69 21.49
C GLY A 144 -0.34 9.08 20.69
N TRP A 145 -0.38 7.78 20.39
CA TRP A 145 0.64 7.12 19.57
C TRP A 145 0.68 7.62 18.11
N GLN A 146 -0.40 8.26 17.65
CA GLN A 146 -0.48 8.86 16.31
C GLN A 146 0.20 10.23 16.22
N ARG A 147 0.77 10.75 17.29
CA ARG A 147 1.45 12.05 17.30
C ARG A 147 2.85 11.96 16.74
N PHE A 148 3.28 13.01 16.07
CA PHE A 148 4.67 13.17 15.66
C PHE A 148 5.62 13.24 16.86
N GLY A 149 6.91 13.02 16.55
CA GLY A 149 7.99 13.14 17.49
C GLY A 149 8.49 11.79 18.00
N GLU A 150 9.74 11.75 18.39
CA GLU A 150 10.39 10.52 18.89
C GLU A 150 9.69 9.95 20.13
N ASN A 151 9.04 10.81 20.91
CA ASN A 151 8.29 10.47 22.11
C ASN A 151 6.77 10.69 21.95
N MET A 152 6.26 10.89 20.71
CA MET A 152 4.85 11.19 20.44
C MET A 152 4.34 12.45 21.17
N ASP A 153 5.18 13.42 21.30
CA ASP A 153 4.96 14.64 22.09
C ASP A 153 4.79 15.90 21.25
N ASN A 154 4.98 15.82 19.95
CA ASN A 154 4.79 16.96 19.07
C ASN A 154 3.30 17.14 18.72
N THR A 155 2.73 18.22 19.21
CA THR A 155 1.33 18.61 18.97
C THR A 155 1.18 19.77 17.99
N PHE A 156 2.27 20.21 17.37
CA PHE A 156 2.28 21.35 16.44
C PHE A 156 2.24 20.95 14.98
N LEU A 157 2.76 19.76 14.65
CA LEU A 157 2.78 19.22 13.30
C LEU A 157 1.71 18.15 13.15
N ASP A 158 1.01 18.22 12.03
CA ASP A 158 0.03 17.18 11.71
C ASP A 158 0.77 15.90 11.28
N PRO A 159 0.48 14.77 11.92
CA PRO A 159 1.11 13.50 11.58
C PRO A 159 0.62 12.97 10.23
N PHE A 160 1.48 12.21 9.55
CA PHE A 160 1.12 11.51 8.33
C PHE A 160 0.35 10.23 8.62
N ILE A 161 -0.62 9.95 7.76
CA ILE A 161 -1.25 8.65 7.59
C ILE A 161 -0.95 8.13 6.19
N GLU A 162 -0.53 6.87 6.07
CA GLU A 162 -0.10 6.28 4.80
C GLU A 162 -0.18 4.76 4.77
N GLY A 163 0.19 4.11 3.67
CA GLY A 163 0.36 2.66 3.60
C GLY A 163 -0.94 1.87 3.78
N ALA A 164 -2.03 2.31 3.17
CA ALA A 164 -3.31 1.64 3.29
C ALA A 164 -3.27 0.20 2.76
N HIS A 165 -3.56 -0.79 3.60
CA HIS A 165 -3.65 -2.19 3.19
C HIS A 165 -4.89 -2.87 3.76
N MET A 166 -5.68 -3.55 2.93
CA MET A 166 -6.91 -4.21 3.34
C MET A 166 -6.74 -5.72 3.47
N THR A 167 -7.19 -6.24 4.61
CA THR A 167 -7.38 -7.68 4.81
C THR A 167 -8.82 -7.98 5.22
N LYS A 168 -9.32 -9.16 4.88
CA LYS A 168 -10.63 -9.66 5.32
C LYS A 168 -10.45 -10.91 6.16
N HIS A 169 -11.09 -10.94 7.32
CA HIS A 169 -11.10 -12.11 8.19
C HIS A 169 -12.43 -12.23 8.92
N ASN A 170 -13.03 -13.41 8.91
CA ASN A 170 -14.31 -13.70 9.56
C ASN A 170 -15.42 -12.67 9.24
N GLY A 171 -15.52 -12.26 7.98
CA GLY A 171 -16.53 -11.32 7.51
C GLY A 171 -16.28 -9.86 7.88
N LYS A 172 -15.18 -9.55 8.57
CA LYS A 172 -14.76 -8.19 8.89
C LYS A 172 -13.61 -7.74 7.99
N TYR A 173 -13.54 -6.44 7.77
CA TYR A 173 -12.51 -5.78 6.97
C TYR A 173 -11.59 -5.00 7.88
N TYR A 174 -10.30 -5.24 7.73
CA TYR A 174 -9.23 -4.64 8.53
C TYR A 174 -8.38 -3.78 7.60
N LEU A 175 -8.54 -2.46 7.69
CA LEU A 175 -7.72 -1.53 6.96
C LEU A 175 -6.53 -1.15 7.83
N GLN A 176 -5.37 -1.63 7.46
CA GLN A 176 -4.08 -1.32 8.07
C GLN A 176 -3.53 0.00 7.52
N TYR A 177 -2.76 0.73 8.33
CA TYR A 177 -2.12 1.98 7.93
C TYR A 177 -0.89 2.27 8.77
N GLY A 178 0.06 3.02 8.22
CA GLY A 178 1.23 3.52 8.93
C GLY A 178 1.02 4.94 9.46
N ALA A 179 1.55 5.23 10.63
CA ALA A 179 1.56 6.56 11.26
C ALA A 179 2.61 6.60 12.39
N PRO A 180 3.06 7.77 12.84
CA PRO A 180 2.77 9.13 12.38
C PRO A 180 3.69 9.64 11.27
N GLY A 181 4.78 8.92 10.94
CA GLY A 181 5.76 9.29 9.92
C GLY A 181 7.07 8.56 10.11
N THR A 182 7.76 8.30 9.00
CA THR A 182 8.95 7.44 8.92
C THR A 182 10.19 8.03 9.59
N GLU A 183 10.19 9.32 9.92
CA GLU A 183 11.33 10.03 10.50
C GLU A 183 11.63 9.59 11.94
N PHE A 184 10.63 9.05 12.64
CA PHE A 184 10.70 8.73 14.04
C PHE A 184 10.61 7.23 14.31
N SER A 185 11.26 6.80 15.37
CA SER A 185 11.22 5.41 15.79
C SER A 185 9.84 4.98 16.35
N GLY A 186 8.94 5.93 16.57
CA GLY A 186 7.54 5.70 16.94
C GLY A 186 6.63 5.38 15.75
N TYR A 187 7.14 5.34 14.52
CA TYR A 187 6.35 4.93 13.36
C TYR A 187 5.78 3.53 13.57
N ALA A 188 4.47 3.38 13.43
CA ALA A 188 3.73 2.19 13.83
C ALA A 188 2.61 1.86 12.85
N ASP A 189 2.15 0.62 12.90
CA ASP A 189 0.99 0.16 12.12
C ASP A 189 -0.27 0.19 12.97
N GLY A 190 -1.24 0.99 12.55
CA GLY A 190 -2.58 0.98 13.11
C GLY A 190 -3.56 0.18 12.28
N VAL A 191 -4.74 -0.05 12.82
CA VAL A 191 -5.82 -0.72 12.11
C VAL A 191 -7.17 -0.10 12.44
N VAL A 192 -8.01 0.01 11.41
CA VAL A 192 -9.44 0.30 11.56
C VAL A 192 -10.25 -0.87 11.04
N VAL A 193 -11.38 -1.15 11.69
CA VAL A 193 -12.19 -2.34 11.40
C VAL A 193 -13.59 -1.94 10.96
N GLY A 194 -14.09 -2.57 9.92
CA GLY A 194 -15.43 -2.32 9.36
C GLY A 194 -16.16 -3.59 8.92
N ASP A 195 -17.39 -3.40 8.52
CA ASP A 195 -18.27 -4.47 8.01
C ASP A 195 -18.35 -4.47 6.47
N SER A 196 -17.69 -3.54 5.83
CA SER A 196 -17.70 -3.35 4.38
C SER A 196 -16.31 -2.91 3.91
N PRO A 197 -15.89 -3.27 2.68
CA PRO A 197 -14.59 -2.87 2.14
C PRO A 197 -14.42 -1.35 1.98
N LEU A 198 -15.52 -0.60 1.94
CA LEU A 198 -15.51 0.86 1.88
C LEU A 198 -16.05 1.52 3.16
N GLY A 199 -16.02 0.80 4.28
CA GLY A 199 -16.41 1.28 5.60
C GLY A 199 -17.94 1.37 5.82
N PRO A 200 -18.40 2.06 6.87
CA PRO A 200 -17.56 2.83 7.80
C PRO A 200 -16.61 1.95 8.63
N PHE A 201 -15.53 2.59 9.08
CA PHE A 201 -14.51 1.93 9.91
C PHE A 201 -14.46 2.50 11.33
N THR A 202 -14.10 1.64 12.28
CA THR A 202 -13.86 2.00 13.67
C THR A 202 -12.40 1.76 14.02
N PRO A 203 -11.67 2.78 14.50
CA PRO A 203 -10.28 2.61 14.88
C PRO A 203 -10.12 1.74 16.12
N GLN A 204 -8.99 1.02 16.16
CA GLN A 204 -8.56 0.32 17.36
C GLN A 204 -7.68 1.25 18.19
N SER A 205 -7.71 1.06 19.51
CA SER A 205 -7.03 1.96 20.46
C SER A 205 -5.51 1.87 20.37
N ASP A 206 -5.01 0.67 20.10
CA ASP A 206 -3.59 0.37 20.12
C ASP A 206 -3.09 -0.01 18.73
N PRO A 207 -1.85 0.36 18.37
CA PRO A 207 -1.26 -0.07 17.12
C PRO A 207 -0.96 -1.57 17.12
N LEU A 208 -1.00 -2.18 15.94
CA LEU A 208 -0.62 -3.59 15.75
C LEU A 208 0.87 -3.82 16.00
N SER A 209 1.67 -2.85 15.62
CA SER A 209 3.12 -2.89 15.74
C SER A 209 3.55 -1.53 16.25
N PHE A 210 4.35 -1.54 17.30
CA PHE A 210 4.80 -0.33 17.95
C PHE A 210 6.21 -0.53 18.51
N LYS A 211 7.02 0.47 18.35
CA LYS A 211 8.43 0.41 18.61
C LYS A 211 8.86 0.06 20.02
N PRO A 212 8.24 0.30 21.09
CA PRO A 212 8.97 0.62 22.31
C PRO A 212 10.05 -0.41 22.65
N GLY A 213 11.25 -0.03 22.43
CA GLY A 213 12.39 -0.55 23.15
C GLY A 213 12.95 -1.86 22.67
N GLY A 214 13.30 -1.99 21.43
CA GLY A 214 14.36 -2.87 21.27
C GLY A 214 14.43 -3.73 20.02
N PHE A 215 13.45 -4.51 19.70
CA PHE A 215 13.57 -5.43 18.57
C PHE A 215 13.39 -4.73 17.21
N SER A 216 12.48 -3.80 17.15
CA SER A 216 12.22 -3.01 15.94
C SER A 216 12.31 -1.52 16.25
N ARG A 217 12.93 -0.78 15.39
CA ARG A 217 13.02 0.66 15.46
C ARG A 217 12.16 1.26 14.35
N GLY A 218 10.92 1.47 14.67
CA GLY A 218 9.90 1.83 13.71
C GLY A 218 9.38 0.60 12.98
N ALA A 219 8.12 0.57 12.66
CA ALA A 219 7.53 -0.54 11.93
C ALA A 219 7.61 -0.17 10.46
N GLY A 220 7.28 0.32 9.71
CA GLY A 220 7.13 0.47 8.27
C GLY A 220 5.71 0.07 7.94
N HIS A 221 5.09 0.71 6.99
CA HIS A 221 3.87 0.17 6.43
C HIS A 221 4.22 -0.94 5.45
N GLY A 222 3.47 -2.03 5.52
CA GLY A 222 3.59 -3.15 4.60
C GLY A 222 2.29 -3.33 3.81
N SER A 223 2.40 -3.78 2.57
CA SER A 223 1.29 -4.17 1.73
C SER A 223 1.49 -5.57 1.15
#